data_1873c764ce053ae97110cda81b10e822
#
_entry.id   1873c764ce053ae97110cda81b10e822
#
_cell.length_a   1.000
_cell.length_b   1.000
_cell.length_c   1.000
_cell.angle_alpha   90.00
_cell.angle_beta   90.00
_cell.angle_gamma   90.00
#
_symmetry.space_group_name_H-M   'P 1'
#
loop_
_entity.id
_entity.type
_entity.pdbx_description
1 polymer ?
#
loop_
_entity_poly.entity_id
_entity_poly.type
_entity_poly.pdbx_seq_one_letter_code
_entity_poly.pdbx_strand_id
1 'polypeptide(L)'
;MQVKYNDFVIRFANVNGSGSASANGMFAKALFRMGIPVATRNIFPSNIQGLPTWFEVRVSEQGYLGRREGVDIMVAMNAETLVEDVASVSPGGYLLFDNSKPLAKTLRRDDVNEIGIPIATMMLPEFADPKQRSLFKNITYLGALAGLLNIEFDVITGMVATQYKGKDALIAPNIHALELGRNYALQYLQAPLPLQVRRSDAVGDRIMMDGNDAAGLGAVYGGATVCAWYPITPSTSVAESFENHANRLRVDETSGKKKFAIIQVEDELAAIGVVIGAAWNGARAFTATSGPGISLMSEFLGLAYFAEIPAVVWDIQRSGPSTGMPTRTQQGDLIGAAYASHGDTKHPLLFPATPKECFDFATAALDLADRAQTPILVMSDLELGMNDNLSEPLQWDDAVRYDRGKVLDGEALENSEVFGRYLDVDGDGIGYRTLPGTHPDKGAFFTRGTSRDEFAAYTESPEAYERNMQRLELKWQTIRGLVPAAEIDDQKRRVGVLFFGTTALPMPEALDLLHADGIALDSCRVRAFPFGAEVEAFVQEHDLIFVVEQNRDAQMRTLLINELQTAPAKLVPVLYYAGLSISADTIHQQINEYFTANKLSRISEVQS
;
A
#
# COMPACT_ATOMS: atom_id res chain seq x y z
N MET A 1 37.26 -11.16 -1.93
CA MET A 1 36.03 -10.50 -2.45
C MET A 1 36.06 -9.03 -2.06
N GLN A 2 35.58 -8.13 -2.93
CA GLN A 2 35.43 -6.72 -2.60
C GLN A 2 34.31 -6.57 -1.57
N VAL A 3 34.51 -5.73 -0.56
CA VAL A 3 33.49 -5.47 0.46
C VAL A 3 32.35 -4.65 -0.19
N LYS A 4 31.11 -5.09 0.00
CA LYS A 4 29.90 -4.43 -0.46
C LYS A 4 29.17 -3.86 0.76
N TYR A 5 28.86 -2.57 0.73
CA TYR A 5 28.16 -1.86 1.82
C TYR A 5 26.73 -1.54 1.46
N ASN A 6 25.83 -1.71 2.43
CA ASN A 6 24.43 -1.26 2.38
C ASN A 6 23.66 -1.63 1.11
N ASP A 7 23.97 -2.76 0.48
CA ASP A 7 23.24 -3.23 -0.70
C ASP A 7 23.17 -4.76 -0.73
N PHE A 8 22.07 -5.30 -0.19
CA PHE A 8 21.76 -6.73 -0.17
C PHE A 8 20.28 -6.99 0.18
N VAL A 9 19.86 -8.22 -0.08
CA VAL A 9 18.57 -8.77 0.37
C VAL A 9 18.85 -9.83 1.43
N ILE A 10 18.24 -9.69 2.60
CA ILE A 10 18.22 -10.71 3.64
C ILE A 10 16.80 -11.22 3.84
N ARG A 11 16.63 -12.55 3.92
CA ARG A 11 15.36 -13.20 4.17
C ARG A 11 15.45 -14.11 5.39
N PHE A 12 14.47 -14.00 6.27
CA PHE A 12 14.34 -14.78 7.50
C PHE A 12 13.20 -15.79 7.32
N ALA A 13 13.51 -17.08 7.34
CA ALA A 13 12.53 -18.16 7.30
C ALA A 13 12.24 -18.65 8.72
N ASN A 14 11.01 -18.48 9.18
CA ASN A 14 10.59 -18.77 10.55
C ASN A 14 9.26 -19.53 10.57
N VAL A 15 8.79 -19.86 11.77
CA VAL A 15 7.45 -20.38 12.03
C VAL A 15 6.57 -19.23 12.50
N ASN A 16 5.37 -19.09 11.93
CA ASN A 16 4.43 -18.05 12.30
C ASN A 16 4.01 -18.20 13.78
N GLY A 17 3.99 -17.08 14.51
CA GLY A 17 3.70 -17.05 15.96
C GLY A 17 4.91 -17.34 16.86
N SER A 18 6.11 -17.52 16.31
CA SER A 18 7.36 -17.71 17.10
C SER A 18 7.97 -16.43 17.68
N GLY A 19 7.34 -15.26 17.49
CA GLY A 19 7.90 -13.96 17.87
C GLY A 19 8.97 -13.42 16.90
N SER A 20 9.18 -14.11 15.77
CA SER A 20 10.20 -13.74 14.78
C SER A 20 9.91 -12.42 14.06
N ALA A 21 8.64 -12.09 13.81
CA ALA A 21 8.28 -10.83 13.14
C ALA A 21 8.80 -9.61 13.92
N SER A 22 8.69 -9.63 15.25
CA SER A 22 9.21 -8.56 16.12
C SER A 22 10.74 -8.46 16.07
N ALA A 23 11.46 -9.60 16.10
CA ALA A 23 12.92 -9.62 16.03
C ALA A 23 13.42 -9.16 14.64
N ASN A 24 12.79 -9.64 13.57
CA ASN A 24 13.15 -9.29 12.20
C ASN A 24 12.84 -7.81 11.89
N GLY A 25 11.71 -7.30 12.39
CA GLY A 25 11.40 -5.86 12.32
C GLY A 25 12.41 -5.00 13.11
N MET A 26 12.92 -5.51 14.24
CA MET A 26 13.99 -4.83 14.98
C MET A 26 15.28 -4.72 14.16
N PHE A 27 15.63 -5.76 13.39
CA PHE A 27 16.76 -5.71 12.46
C PHE A 27 16.59 -4.57 11.45
N ALA A 28 15.47 -4.50 10.75
CA ALA A 28 15.20 -3.45 9.77
C ALA A 28 15.23 -2.04 10.41
N LYS A 29 14.61 -1.89 11.57
CA LYS A 29 14.58 -0.62 12.33
C LYS A 29 15.97 -0.21 12.84
N ALA A 30 16.84 -1.17 13.17
CA ALA A 30 18.23 -0.85 13.53
C ALA A 30 19.00 -0.27 12.35
N LEU A 31 18.86 -0.83 11.15
CA LEU A 31 19.46 -0.29 9.93
C LEU A 31 18.91 1.09 9.59
N PHE A 32 17.59 1.27 9.69
CA PHE A 32 16.96 2.57 9.55
C PHE A 32 17.56 3.63 10.49
N ARG A 33 17.78 3.28 11.78
CA ARG A 33 18.42 4.18 12.76
C ARG A 33 19.91 4.44 12.48
N MET A 34 20.55 3.58 11.71
CA MET A 34 21.88 3.84 11.17
C MET A 34 21.85 4.72 9.91
N GLY A 35 20.68 5.26 9.53
CA GLY A 35 20.51 6.12 8.37
C GLY A 35 20.52 5.38 7.03
N ILE A 36 20.32 4.06 7.05
CA ILE A 36 20.38 3.19 5.86
C ILE A 36 18.96 2.95 5.35
N PRO A 37 18.63 3.23 4.09
CA PRO A 37 17.32 2.95 3.52
C PRO A 37 17.04 1.45 3.49
N VAL A 38 15.87 1.07 3.96
CA VAL A 38 15.38 -0.31 4.00
C VAL A 38 13.92 -0.38 3.59
N ALA A 39 13.53 -1.49 2.97
CA ALA A 39 12.14 -1.86 2.75
C ALA A 39 11.91 -3.27 3.30
N THR A 40 10.79 -3.48 3.95
CA THR A 40 10.44 -4.76 4.56
C THR A 40 9.31 -5.45 3.81
N ARG A 41 9.29 -6.78 3.83
CA ARG A 41 8.18 -7.59 3.34
C ARG A 41 7.91 -8.74 4.28
N ASN A 42 6.69 -8.84 4.72
CA ASN A 42 6.23 -9.96 5.53
C ASN A 42 5.42 -10.93 4.65
N ILE A 43 5.96 -12.10 4.39
CA ILE A 43 5.35 -13.16 3.59
C ILE A 43 4.83 -14.22 4.56
N PHE A 44 3.56 -14.16 4.90
CA PHE A 44 2.95 -15.00 5.92
C PHE A 44 1.78 -15.82 5.35
N PRO A 45 1.39 -16.94 5.98
CA PRO A 45 0.24 -17.71 5.58
C PRO A 45 -1.07 -17.05 6.03
N SER A 46 -2.15 -17.31 5.30
CA SER A 46 -3.50 -16.83 5.69
C SER A 46 -4.05 -17.53 6.93
N ASN A 47 -3.49 -18.68 7.29
CA ASN A 47 -3.89 -19.45 8.46
C ASN A 47 -3.05 -19.08 9.69
N ILE A 48 -3.62 -19.34 10.86
CA ILE A 48 -3.11 -18.94 12.15
C ILE A 48 -1.77 -19.62 12.49
N GLN A 49 -1.30 -19.88 13.50
CA GLN A 49 -0.01 -20.32 14.01
C GLN A 49 0.54 -21.61 13.40
N GLY A 50 1.86 -21.74 13.35
CA GLY A 50 2.58 -22.98 13.05
C GLY A 50 3.02 -23.14 11.60
N LEU A 51 2.49 -22.37 10.67
CA LEU A 51 2.88 -22.44 9.27
C LEU A 51 4.15 -21.62 8.97
N PRO A 52 4.85 -21.90 7.86
CA PRO A 52 6.01 -21.14 7.44
C PRO A 52 5.70 -19.66 7.20
N THR A 53 6.62 -18.79 7.63
CA THR A 53 6.59 -17.37 7.33
C THR A 53 7.99 -16.89 6.97
N TRP A 54 8.05 -15.94 6.04
CA TRP A 54 9.30 -15.27 5.69
C TRP A 54 9.20 -13.78 5.91
N PHE A 55 10.28 -13.21 6.39
CA PHE A 55 10.42 -11.76 6.50
C PHE A 55 11.64 -11.36 5.67
N GLU A 56 11.44 -10.46 4.71
CA GLU A 56 12.49 -9.99 3.81
C GLU A 56 12.83 -8.55 4.12
N VAL A 57 14.11 -8.22 4.09
CA VAL A 57 14.60 -6.84 4.18
C VAL A 57 15.49 -6.56 2.98
N ARG A 58 15.08 -5.63 2.15
CA ARG A 58 15.90 -5.02 1.13
C ARG A 58 16.68 -3.86 1.76
N VAL A 59 18.00 -3.89 1.63
CA VAL A 59 18.89 -2.82 2.07
C VAL A 59 19.49 -2.17 0.83
N SER A 60 19.40 -0.84 0.70
CA SER A 60 19.93 -0.14 -0.48
C SER A 60 20.42 1.26 -0.13
N GLU A 61 21.71 1.52 -0.33
CA GLU A 61 22.29 2.86 -0.15
C GLU A 61 21.69 3.90 -1.12
N GLN A 62 21.33 3.46 -2.33
CA GLN A 62 20.68 4.29 -3.34
C GLN A 62 19.22 4.63 -3.00
N GLY A 63 18.64 3.93 -2.01
CA GLY A 63 17.26 4.15 -1.58
C GLY A 63 16.23 3.42 -2.43
N TYR A 64 16.61 2.38 -3.18
CA TYR A 64 15.66 1.53 -3.89
C TYR A 64 14.82 0.73 -2.89
N LEU A 65 13.49 0.89 -2.97
CA LEU A 65 12.53 0.26 -2.05
C LEU A 65 11.78 -0.91 -2.69
N GLY A 66 11.89 -1.07 -4.00
CA GLY A 66 11.28 -2.16 -4.75
C GLY A 66 11.88 -3.52 -4.38
N ARG A 67 11.12 -4.59 -4.65
CA ARG A 67 11.61 -5.96 -4.55
C ARG A 67 12.72 -6.19 -5.59
N ARG A 68 13.78 -6.89 -5.18
CA ARG A 68 14.84 -7.41 -6.05
C ARG A 68 14.77 -8.94 -6.06
N GLU A 69 15.10 -9.55 -7.19
CA GLU A 69 15.22 -11.01 -7.27
C GLU A 69 16.49 -11.51 -6.56
N GLY A 70 16.40 -12.75 -6.04
CA GLY A 70 17.47 -13.41 -5.30
C GLY A 70 17.59 -12.99 -3.84
N VAL A 71 18.25 -13.83 -3.05
CA VAL A 71 18.48 -13.65 -1.62
C VAL A 71 19.97 -13.74 -1.36
N ASP A 72 20.58 -12.65 -0.89
CA ASP A 72 22.01 -12.63 -0.57
C ASP A 72 22.32 -13.33 0.75
N ILE A 73 21.39 -13.22 1.73
CA ILE A 73 21.52 -13.85 3.05
C ILE A 73 20.19 -14.51 3.40
N MET A 74 20.20 -15.81 3.55
CA MET A 74 19.05 -16.57 4.07
C MET A 74 19.30 -16.96 5.52
N VAL A 75 18.39 -16.59 6.42
CA VAL A 75 18.36 -17.01 7.82
C VAL A 75 17.31 -18.11 7.96
N ALA A 76 17.72 -19.36 7.80
CA ALA A 76 16.86 -20.54 7.73
C ALA A 76 16.63 -21.15 9.12
N MET A 77 15.56 -20.73 9.81
CA MET A 77 15.21 -21.19 11.15
C MET A 77 14.01 -22.15 11.16
N ASN A 78 13.39 -22.38 10.00
CA ASN A 78 12.27 -23.33 9.84
C ASN A 78 12.75 -24.60 9.13
N ALA A 79 12.63 -25.76 9.80
CA ALA A 79 13.05 -27.03 9.20
C ALA A 79 12.14 -27.48 8.05
N GLU A 80 10.89 -27.05 8.01
CA GLU A 80 9.93 -27.45 6.96
C GLU A 80 10.23 -26.79 5.61
N THR A 81 10.78 -25.56 5.62
CA THR A 81 11.08 -24.82 4.39
C THR A 81 12.53 -24.89 3.97
N LEU A 82 13.37 -25.59 4.72
CA LEU A 82 14.83 -25.56 4.54
C LEU A 82 15.28 -25.91 3.11
N VAL A 83 14.57 -26.79 2.41
CA VAL A 83 14.86 -27.15 1.00
C VAL A 83 14.65 -25.92 0.09
N GLU A 84 13.52 -25.26 0.24
CA GLU A 84 13.15 -24.05 -0.51
C GLU A 84 14.07 -22.88 -0.16
N ASP A 85 14.36 -22.72 1.14
CA ASP A 85 15.23 -21.66 1.65
C ASP A 85 16.63 -21.75 1.06
N VAL A 86 17.22 -22.94 1.07
CA VAL A 86 18.54 -23.20 0.45
C VAL A 86 18.52 -22.93 -1.06
N ALA A 87 17.45 -23.38 -1.74
CA ALA A 87 17.31 -23.17 -3.19
C ALA A 87 17.22 -21.69 -3.58
N SER A 88 16.64 -20.86 -2.71
CA SER A 88 16.44 -19.42 -2.97
C SER A 88 17.69 -18.55 -2.78
N VAL A 89 18.76 -19.07 -2.17
CA VAL A 89 20.01 -18.33 -1.96
C VAL A 89 20.68 -18.09 -3.31
N SER A 90 21.04 -16.84 -3.58
CA SER A 90 21.79 -16.45 -4.78
C SER A 90 23.19 -17.10 -4.80
N PRO A 91 23.77 -17.43 -5.97
CA PRO A 91 25.13 -17.89 -6.07
C PRO A 91 26.12 -16.94 -5.39
N GLY A 92 26.99 -17.47 -4.51
CA GLY A 92 27.90 -16.67 -3.68
C GLY A 92 27.27 -16.10 -2.41
N GLY A 93 25.96 -16.25 -2.21
CA GLY A 93 25.23 -15.82 -1.02
C GLY A 93 25.51 -16.66 0.22
N TYR A 94 24.82 -16.35 1.31
CA TYR A 94 25.04 -16.91 2.63
C TYR A 94 23.80 -17.62 3.16
N LEU A 95 23.97 -18.83 3.71
CA LEU A 95 22.95 -19.56 4.43
C LEU A 95 23.30 -19.62 5.92
N LEU A 96 22.57 -18.89 6.76
CA LEU A 96 22.67 -18.95 8.21
C LEU A 96 21.62 -19.91 8.74
N PHE A 97 22.04 -20.91 9.53
CA PHE A 97 21.14 -21.94 10.08
C PHE A 97 21.57 -22.41 11.48
N ASP A 98 20.63 -23.01 12.23
CA ASP A 98 20.91 -23.62 13.53
C ASP A 98 21.60 -24.98 13.34
N ASN A 99 22.92 -25.02 13.49
CA ASN A 99 23.71 -26.25 13.32
C ASN A 99 23.77 -27.13 14.58
N SER A 100 22.91 -26.90 15.59
CA SER A 100 22.67 -27.86 16.68
C SER A 100 22.25 -29.23 16.10
N LYS A 101 21.72 -29.23 14.88
CA LYS A 101 21.56 -30.40 14.01
C LYS A 101 22.31 -30.15 12.69
N PRO A 102 23.13 -31.11 12.21
CA PRO A 102 23.89 -30.91 10.99
C PRO A 102 22.98 -30.76 9.76
N LEU A 103 23.39 -29.89 8.83
CA LEU A 103 22.72 -29.77 7.54
C LEU A 103 22.86 -31.07 6.73
N ALA A 104 21.78 -31.55 6.15
CA ALA A 104 21.79 -32.75 5.32
C ALA A 104 22.71 -32.54 4.10
N LYS A 105 23.52 -33.55 3.76
CA LYS A 105 24.46 -33.48 2.62
C LYS A 105 23.77 -33.13 1.29
N THR A 106 22.51 -33.58 1.11
CA THR A 106 21.71 -33.32 -0.08
C THR A 106 21.26 -31.87 -0.24
N LEU A 107 21.36 -31.05 0.82
CA LEU A 107 21.00 -29.63 0.81
C LEU A 107 22.22 -28.72 0.64
N ARG A 108 23.43 -29.28 0.69
CA ARG A 108 24.65 -28.47 0.51
C ARG A 108 24.83 -28.07 -0.94
N ARG A 109 25.18 -26.82 -1.12
CA ARG A 109 25.47 -26.21 -2.42
C ARG A 109 26.88 -25.65 -2.41
N ASP A 110 27.68 -26.00 -3.44
CA ASP A 110 29.08 -25.54 -3.56
C ASP A 110 29.20 -24.04 -3.85
N ASP A 111 28.11 -23.42 -4.33
CA ASP A 111 28.01 -21.99 -4.64
C ASP A 111 27.38 -21.15 -3.53
N VAL A 112 27.14 -21.72 -2.34
CA VAL A 112 26.56 -21.05 -1.16
C VAL A 112 27.49 -21.16 0.04
N ASN A 113 27.69 -20.07 0.75
CA ASN A 113 28.51 -20.01 1.96
C ASN A 113 27.67 -20.39 3.18
N GLU A 114 27.99 -21.51 3.83
CA GLU A 114 27.28 -21.99 5.02
C GLU A 114 27.76 -21.29 6.29
N ILE A 115 26.82 -20.76 7.10
CA ILE A 115 27.04 -20.16 8.42
C ILE A 115 26.25 -20.94 9.46
N GLY A 116 26.86 -21.92 10.09
CA GLY A 116 26.24 -22.71 11.14
C GLY A 116 26.46 -22.11 12.54
N ILE A 117 25.38 -21.86 13.26
CA ILE A 117 25.40 -21.37 14.65
C ILE A 117 24.61 -22.37 15.51
N PRO A 118 25.19 -22.96 16.57
CA PRO A 118 24.51 -23.96 17.40
C PRO A 118 23.53 -23.29 18.40
N ILE A 119 22.55 -22.56 17.86
CA ILE A 119 21.67 -21.68 18.65
C ILE A 119 20.92 -22.46 19.72
N ALA A 120 20.27 -23.59 19.36
CA ALA A 120 19.53 -24.37 20.32
C ALA A 120 20.43 -24.90 21.43
N THR A 121 21.64 -25.34 21.12
CA THR A 121 22.63 -25.82 22.09
C THR A 121 23.12 -24.70 23.00
N MET A 122 23.41 -23.52 22.46
CA MET A 122 23.85 -22.34 23.21
C MET A 122 22.79 -21.85 24.21
N MET A 123 21.49 -21.99 23.86
CA MET A 123 20.39 -21.53 24.73
C MET A 123 20.17 -22.41 25.96
N LEU A 124 20.60 -23.69 25.94
CA LEU A 124 20.32 -24.63 27.01
C LEU A 124 20.88 -24.22 28.38
N PRO A 125 22.14 -23.82 28.52
CA PRO A 125 22.69 -23.40 29.81
C PRO A 125 22.20 -22.01 30.27
N GLU A 126 21.77 -21.15 29.33
CA GLU A 126 21.48 -19.74 29.60
C GLU A 126 20.03 -19.50 30.02
N PHE A 127 19.08 -20.28 29.51
CA PHE A 127 17.66 -20.10 29.76
C PHE A 127 16.98 -21.41 30.17
N ALA A 128 16.53 -21.48 31.41
CA ALA A 128 15.90 -22.70 31.97
C ALA A 128 14.54 -23.01 31.34
N ASP A 129 13.73 -21.97 31.03
CA ASP A 129 12.38 -22.13 30.48
C ASP A 129 12.41 -22.40 28.96
N PRO A 130 11.81 -23.51 28.48
CA PRO A 130 11.72 -23.84 27.06
C PRO A 130 11.02 -22.76 26.19
N LYS A 131 10.01 -22.07 26.76
CA LYS A 131 9.32 -20.99 26.04
C LYS A 131 10.23 -19.79 25.83
N GLN A 132 11.00 -19.41 26.84
CA GLN A 132 12.01 -18.35 26.72
C GLN A 132 13.09 -18.72 25.69
N ARG A 133 13.59 -19.97 25.70
CA ARG A 133 14.55 -20.42 24.67
C ARG A 133 14.03 -20.26 23.26
N SER A 134 12.74 -20.60 23.03
CA SER A 134 12.13 -20.43 21.71
C SER A 134 12.06 -18.97 21.26
N LEU A 135 11.73 -18.04 22.16
CA LEU A 135 11.68 -16.61 21.85
C LEU A 135 13.08 -16.02 21.65
N PHE A 136 14.01 -16.31 22.55
CA PHE A 136 15.37 -15.76 22.50
C PHE A 136 16.23 -16.34 21.36
N LYS A 137 15.85 -17.47 20.78
CA LYS A 137 16.46 -17.98 19.54
C LYS A 137 16.49 -16.90 18.45
N ASN A 138 15.39 -16.17 18.28
CA ASN A 138 15.29 -15.11 17.29
C ASN A 138 16.19 -13.91 17.60
N ILE A 139 16.32 -13.59 18.88
CA ILE A 139 17.21 -12.52 19.34
C ILE A 139 18.68 -12.92 19.20
N THR A 140 19.00 -14.21 19.40
CA THR A 140 20.37 -14.71 19.28
C THR A 140 20.87 -14.66 17.84
N TYR A 141 20.08 -15.10 16.83
CA TYR A 141 20.55 -14.94 15.45
C TYR A 141 20.65 -13.46 15.04
N LEU A 142 19.81 -12.60 15.59
CA LEU A 142 19.92 -11.14 15.36
C LEU A 142 21.25 -10.59 15.92
N GLY A 143 21.66 -11.05 17.12
CA GLY A 143 22.97 -10.73 17.67
C GLY A 143 24.13 -11.23 16.79
N ALA A 144 24.02 -12.45 16.26
CA ALA A 144 25.00 -12.99 15.34
C ALA A 144 25.10 -12.17 14.03
N LEU A 145 23.96 -11.76 13.47
CA LEU A 145 23.93 -10.87 12.31
C LEU A 145 24.56 -9.51 12.60
N ALA A 146 24.41 -8.98 13.82
CA ALA A 146 25.09 -7.74 14.20
C ALA A 146 26.62 -7.87 14.11
N GLY A 147 27.20 -9.01 14.51
CA GLY A 147 28.63 -9.28 14.35
C GLY A 147 29.01 -9.53 12.90
N LEU A 148 28.24 -10.33 12.17
CA LEU A 148 28.52 -10.73 10.79
C LEU A 148 28.43 -9.56 9.80
N LEU A 149 27.45 -8.66 9.99
CA LEU A 149 27.20 -7.54 9.08
C LEU A 149 27.80 -6.21 9.56
N ASN A 150 28.50 -6.22 10.68
CA ASN A 150 29.08 -5.01 11.30
C ASN A 150 28.01 -3.96 11.69
N ILE A 151 26.86 -4.40 12.24
CA ILE A 151 25.84 -3.49 12.76
C ILE A 151 26.34 -2.88 14.07
N GLU A 152 26.11 -1.58 14.26
CA GLU A 152 26.41 -0.89 15.51
C GLU A 152 25.61 -1.49 16.67
N PHE A 153 26.30 -2.15 17.60
CA PHE A 153 25.65 -2.95 18.65
C PHE A 153 24.80 -2.11 19.61
N ASP A 154 25.26 -0.89 19.88
CA ASP A 154 24.52 0.05 20.73
C ASP A 154 23.17 0.47 20.12
N VAL A 155 23.09 0.51 18.81
CA VAL A 155 21.83 0.79 18.11
C VAL A 155 20.82 -0.32 18.37
N ILE A 156 21.24 -1.58 18.20
CA ILE A 156 20.33 -2.72 18.34
C ILE A 156 19.93 -2.96 19.82
N THR A 157 20.86 -2.77 20.76
CA THR A 157 20.54 -2.85 22.20
C THR A 157 19.60 -1.71 22.63
N GLY A 158 19.78 -0.50 22.09
CA GLY A 158 18.87 0.63 22.28
C GLY A 158 17.47 0.37 21.72
N MET A 159 17.35 -0.43 20.65
CA MET A 159 16.05 -0.87 20.14
C MET A 159 15.33 -1.80 21.12
N VAL A 160 16.04 -2.74 21.75
CA VAL A 160 15.49 -3.61 22.80
C VAL A 160 14.93 -2.77 23.95
N ALA A 161 15.71 -1.79 24.44
CA ALA A 161 15.26 -0.91 25.52
C ALA A 161 14.01 -0.11 25.13
N THR A 162 13.91 0.34 23.88
CA THR A 162 12.73 1.07 23.37
C THR A 162 11.50 0.16 23.27
N GLN A 163 11.67 -1.04 22.72
CA GLN A 163 10.57 -1.99 22.52
C GLN A 163 9.96 -2.50 23.81
N TYR A 164 10.78 -2.70 24.83
CA TYR A 164 10.35 -3.21 26.13
C TYR A 164 10.24 -2.11 27.21
N LYS A 165 10.12 -0.84 26.80
CA LYS A 165 9.93 0.28 27.72
C LYS A 165 8.74 0.02 28.66
N GLY A 166 8.98 0.12 29.99
CA GLY A 166 7.98 -0.22 31.02
C GLY A 166 7.84 -1.71 31.35
N LYS A 167 8.68 -2.57 30.72
CA LYS A 167 8.78 -4.01 30.99
C LYS A 167 10.25 -4.38 31.23
N ASP A 168 10.91 -3.70 32.15
CA ASP A 168 12.35 -3.74 32.36
C ASP A 168 12.92 -5.14 32.60
N ALA A 169 12.12 -6.05 33.20
CA ALA A 169 12.49 -7.45 33.35
C ALA A 169 12.76 -8.22 32.06
N LEU A 170 12.29 -7.69 30.90
CA LEU A 170 12.53 -8.29 29.59
C LEU A 170 13.78 -7.72 28.90
N ILE A 171 14.30 -6.57 29.34
CA ILE A 171 15.41 -5.88 28.64
C ILE A 171 16.70 -6.68 28.79
N ALA A 172 17.12 -6.96 30.02
CA ALA A 172 18.39 -7.64 30.29
C ALA A 172 18.50 -9.04 29.64
N PRO A 173 17.47 -9.93 29.69
CA PRO A 173 17.53 -11.22 29.00
C PRO A 173 17.62 -11.12 27.49
N ASN A 174 16.96 -10.14 26.86
CA ASN A 174 17.07 -9.92 25.42
C ASN A 174 18.46 -9.40 25.03
N ILE A 175 19.04 -8.47 25.78
CA ILE A 175 20.41 -8.00 25.56
C ILE A 175 21.39 -9.16 25.71
N HIS A 176 21.24 -10.00 26.74
CA HIS A 176 22.08 -11.18 26.92
C HIS A 176 22.00 -12.14 25.72
N ALA A 177 20.81 -12.40 25.19
CA ALA A 177 20.63 -13.22 24.00
C ALA A 177 21.30 -12.62 22.75
N LEU A 178 21.26 -11.28 22.58
CA LEU A 178 22.01 -10.58 21.53
C LEU A 178 23.53 -10.77 21.68
N GLU A 179 24.04 -10.59 22.90
CA GLU A 179 25.46 -10.75 23.20
C GLU A 179 25.96 -12.16 22.91
N LEU A 180 25.20 -13.19 23.29
CA LEU A 180 25.53 -14.58 22.99
C LEU A 180 25.73 -14.81 21.49
N GLY A 181 24.80 -14.37 20.67
CA GLY A 181 24.88 -14.50 19.21
C GLY A 181 26.08 -13.72 18.62
N ARG A 182 26.22 -12.46 19.02
CA ARG A 182 27.33 -11.60 18.56
C ARG A 182 28.70 -12.15 18.94
N ASN A 183 28.87 -12.55 20.19
CA ASN A 183 30.14 -13.08 20.67
C ASN A 183 30.51 -14.38 19.97
N TYR A 184 29.53 -15.26 19.70
CA TYR A 184 29.76 -16.46 18.92
C TYR A 184 30.22 -16.12 17.50
N ALA A 185 29.56 -15.18 16.83
CA ALA A 185 29.94 -14.78 15.47
C ALA A 185 31.38 -14.22 15.41
N LEU A 186 31.73 -13.33 16.32
CA LEU A 186 33.07 -12.70 16.38
C LEU A 186 34.17 -13.69 16.77
N GLN A 187 33.88 -14.70 17.56
CA GLN A 187 34.87 -15.63 18.09
C GLN A 187 35.08 -16.85 17.18
N TYR A 188 34.01 -17.36 16.57
CA TYR A 188 34.02 -18.66 15.89
C TYR A 188 33.71 -18.62 14.40
N LEU A 189 33.27 -17.49 13.87
CA LEU A 189 32.91 -17.32 12.47
C LEU A 189 33.84 -16.31 11.78
N GLN A 190 33.83 -16.32 10.45
CA GLN A 190 34.50 -15.30 9.66
C GLN A 190 33.66 -14.01 9.67
N ALA A 191 33.86 -13.18 10.69
CA ALA A 191 33.16 -11.92 10.88
C ALA A 191 34.16 -10.73 10.85
N PRO A 192 33.77 -9.58 10.22
CA PRO A 192 32.57 -9.40 9.43
C PRO A 192 32.63 -10.06 8.05
N LEU A 193 31.47 -10.31 7.45
CA LEU A 193 31.35 -10.80 6.09
C LEU A 193 31.77 -9.73 5.06
N PRO A 194 32.00 -10.11 3.78
CA PRO A 194 32.14 -9.13 2.70
C PRO A 194 30.88 -8.29 2.45
N LEU A 195 29.68 -8.77 2.83
CA LEU A 195 28.47 -7.97 2.91
C LEU A 195 28.40 -7.29 4.27
N GLN A 196 28.39 -5.97 4.31
CA GLN A 196 28.43 -5.19 5.55
C GLN A 196 27.46 -4.03 5.51
N VAL A 197 27.11 -3.53 6.68
CA VAL A 197 26.43 -2.25 6.84
C VAL A 197 27.38 -1.21 7.40
N ARG A 198 27.17 0.01 6.98
CA ARG A 198 27.90 1.19 7.43
C ARG A 198 26.93 2.33 7.60
N ARG A 199 27.02 3.06 8.72
CA ARG A 199 26.20 4.25 8.97
C ARG A 199 26.18 5.17 7.75
N SER A 200 25.00 5.68 7.44
CA SER A 200 24.73 6.54 6.31
C SER A 200 23.81 7.69 6.77
N ASP A 201 23.55 8.66 5.92
CA ASP A 201 22.51 9.67 6.08
C ASP A 201 21.46 9.61 4.95
N ALA A 202 21.48 8.52 4.20
CA ALA A 202 20.62 8.34 3.02
C ALA A 202 19.10 8.23 3.38
N VAL A 203 18.74 8.00 4.64
CA VAL A 203 17.35 8.09 5.11
C VAL A 203 16.87 9.54 5.18
N GLY A 204 17.73 10.49 5.59
CA GLY A 204 17.32 11.88 5.82
C GLY A 204 16.22 12.00 6.88
N ASP A 205 15.21 12.83 6.61
CA ASP A 205 14.06 13.05 7.52
C ASP A 205 12.94 12.03 7.36
N ARG A 206 13.11 11.01 6.50
CA ARG A 206 12.07 10.01 6.24
C ARG A 206 11.73 9.21 7.49
N ILE A 207 10.47 8.84 7.59
CA ILE A 207 9.93 7.95 8.62
C ILE A 207 9.71 6.54 8.07
N MET A 208 9.47 5.58 8.94
CA MET A 208 9.19 4.20 8.59
C MET A 208 7.84 3.79 9.16
N MET A 209 6.88 3.47 8.29
CA MET A 209 5.53 3.04 8.66
C MET A 209 4.87 2.27 7.51
N ASP A 210 3.78 1.56 7.81
CA ASP A 210 2.95 0.94 6.79
C ASP A 210 1.82 1.85 6.28
N GLY A 211 1.29 1.52 5.11
CA GLY A 211 0.25 2.32 4.45
C GLY A 211 -1.09 2.28 5.16
N ASN A 212 -1.45 1.19 5.82
CA ASN A 212 -2.72 1.07 6.54
C ASN A 212 -2.74 1.92 7.81
N ASP A 213 -1.61 1.99 8.53
CA ASP A 213 -1.47 2.89 9.69
C ASP A 213 -1.54 4.37 9.25
N ALA A 214 -0.86 4.70 8.15
CA ALA A 214 -0.92 6.02 7.55
C ALA A 214 -2.34 6.40 7.08
N ALA A 215 -3.08 5.46 6.45
CA ALA A 215 -4.46 5.66 6.03
C ALA A 215 -5.42 5.91 7.21
N GLY A 216 -5.29 5.11 8.27
CA GLY A 216 -6.09 5.29 9.49
C GLY A 216 -5.85 6.63 10.17
N LEU A 217 -4.59 7.05 10.30
CA LEU A 217 -4.23 8.37 10.81
C LEU A 217 -4.71 9.50 9.88
N GLY A 218 -4.55 9.32 8.57
CA GLY A 218 -5.04 10.27 7.55
C GLY A 218 -6.56 10.43 7.57
N ALA A 219 -7.32 9.36 7.84
CA ALA A 219 -8.76 9.44 8.01
C ALA A 219 -9.15 10.28 9.25
N VAL A 220 -8.42 10.13 10.38
CA VAL A 220 -8.59 11.00 11.56
C VAL A 220 -8.27 12.45 11.21
N TYR A 221 -7.15 12.69 10.54
CA TYR A 221 -6.74 14.03 10.10
C TYR A 221 -7.74 14.65 9.14
N GLY A 222 -8.22 13.89 8.16
CA GLY A 222 -9.26 14.29 7.20
C GLY A 222 -10.65 14.46 7.81
N GLY A 223 -10.81 14.33 9.13
CA GLY A 223 -12.06 14.58 9.83
C GLY A 223 -13.12 13.49 9.68
N ALA A 224 -12.72 12.25 9.39
CA ALA A 224 -13.63 11.12 9.44
C ALA A 224 -14.18 10.95 10.87
N THR A 225 -15.51 10.78 10.96
CA THR A 225 -16.21 10.58 12.24
C THR A 225 -16.89 9.22 12.34
N VAL A 226 -17.01 8.50 11.23
CA VAL A 226 -17.59 7.16 11.19
C VAL A 226 -16.73 6.23 10.35
N CYS A 227 -16.31 5.11 10.95
CA CYS A 227 -15.76 3.96 10.25
C CYS A 227 -16.68 2.76 10.47
N ALA A 228 -17.25 2.21 9.39
CA ALA A 228 -17.98 0.95 9.45
C ALA A 228 -17.22 -0.10 8.63
N TRP A 229 -17.00 -1.29 9.18
CA TRP A 229 -16.10 -2.25 8.58
C TRP A 229 -16.45 -3.70 8.90
N TYR A 230 -15.98 -4.61 8.06
CA TYR A 230 -16.02 -6.05 8.29
C TYR A 230 -14.60 -6.61 8.19
N PRO A 231 -14.18 -7.52 9.10
CA PRO A 231 -12.81 -8.05 9.14
C PRO A 231 -12.45 -8.81 7.87
N ILE A 232 -11.48 -8.30 7.13
CA ILE A 232 -10.91 -8.98 5.97
C ILE A 232 -9.43 -8.61 5.81
N THR A 233 -8.57 -9.60 5.64
CA THR A 233 -7.15 -9.36 5.30
C THR A 233 -7.05 -8.86 3.86
N PRO A 234 -6.25 -7.79 3.59
CA PRO A 234 -5.35 -7.07 4.49
C PRO A 234 -5.88 -5.74 5.06
N SER A 235 -7.17 -5.44 4.94
CA SER A 235 -7.72 -4.11 5.25
C SER A 235 -8.07 -3.86 6.72
N THR A 236 -8.18 -4.90 7.54
CA THR A 236 -8.57 -4.80 8.96
C THR A 236 -7.75 -3.77 9.73
N SER A 237 -6.44 -3.71 9.48
CA SER A 237 -5.55 -2.77 10.17
C SER A 237 -5.80 -1.29 9.84
N VAL A 238 -6.49 -0.95 8.76
CA VAL A 238 -6.93 0.44 8.50
C VAL A 238 -7.96 0.88 9.55
N ALA A 239 -8.97 0.02 9.82
CA ALA A 239 -9.99 0.31 10.82
C ALA A 239 -9.41 0.33 12.25
N GLU A 240 -8.52 -0.62 12.56
CA GLU A 240 -7.83 -0.68 13.86
C GLU A 240 -6.92 0.54 14.07
N SER A 241 -6.21 0.98 13.04
CA SER A 241 -5.38 2.19 13.09
C SER A 241 -6.24 3.44 13.31
N PHE A 242 -7.33 3.58 12.54
CA PHE A 242 -8.28 4.67 12.77
C PHE A 242 -8.79 4.68 14.20
N GLU A 243 -9.19 3.54 14.77
CA GLU A 243 -9.65 3.46 16.16
C GLU A 243 -8.56 3.89 17.14
N ASN A 244 -7.34 3.39 16.98
CA ASN A 244 -6.22 3.70 17.83
C ASN A 244 -5.89 5.20 17.83
N HIS A 245 -5.82 5.81 16.66
CA HIS A 245 -5.53 7.24 16.52
C HIS A 245 -6.71 8.11 16.97
N ALA A 246 -7.95 7.73 16.65
CA ALA A 246 -9.14 8.47 17.08
C ALA A 246 -9.34 8.43 18.61
N ASN A 247 -9.04 7.31 19.28
CA ASN A 247 -9.04 7.23 20.75
C ASN A 247 -8.03 8.18 21.40
N ARG A 248 -6.96 8.54 20.70
CA ARG A 248 -5.94 9.48 21.20
C ARG A 248 -6.27 10.94 20.88
N LEU A 249 -6.89 11.21 19.71
CA LEU A 249 -7.00 12.53 19.11
C LEU A 249 -8.43 13.07 19.03
N ARG A 250 -9.46 12.21 19.18
CA ARG A 250 -10.87 12.55 18.98
C ARG A 250 -11.75 12.18 20.18
N VAL A 251 -11.17 12.21 21.38
CA VAL A 251 -11.92 12.11 22.64
C VAL A 251 -11.94 13.48 23.30
N ASP A 252 -13.11 13.90 23.75
CA ASP A 252 -13.28 15.17 24.45
C ASP A 252 -12.63 15.07 25.84
N GLU A 253 -11.63 15.89 26.11
CA GLU A 253 -10.84 15.83 27.35
C GLU A 253 -11.67 16.10 28.60
N THR A 254 -12.73 16.91 28.49
CA THR A 254 -13.57 17.30 29.63
C THR A 254 -14.61 16.25 29.96
N SER A 255 -15.31 15.74 28.94
CA SER A 255 -16.44 14.81 29.13
C SER A 255 -16.05 13.34 28.95
N GLY A 256 -14.86 13.04 28.39
CA GLY A 256 -14.44 11.70 28.01
C GLY A 256 -15.24 11.09 26.84
N LYS A 257 -16.11 11.88 26.18
CA LYS A 257 -16.94 11.37 25.09
C LYS A 257 -16.14 11.27 23.80
N LYS A 258 -16.30 10.16 23.10
CA LYS A 258 -15.76 9.94 21.76
C LYS A 258 -16.50 10.85 20.75
N LYS A 259 -15.75 11.56 19.90
CA LYS A 259 -16.27 12.36 18.77
C LYS A 259 -16.20 11.56 17.47
N PHE A 260 -16.24 10.25 17.56
CA PHE A 260 -16.24 9.31 16.45
C PHE A 260 -17.00 8.03 16.81
N ALA A 261 -17.39 7.28 15.78
CA ALA A 261 -17.94 5.94 15.90
C ALA A 261 -17.14 4.97 15.03
N ILE A 262 -16.87 3.80 15.56
CA ILE A 262 -16.35 2.66 14.81
C ILE A 262 -17.30 1.49 15.00
N ILE A 263 -17.73 0.87 13.92
CA ILE A 263 -18.79 -0.13 13.91
C ILE A 263 -18.33 -1.33 13.10
N GLN A 264 -18.07 -2.44 13.79
CA GLN A 264 -17.90 -3.72 13.12
C GLN A 264 -19.30 -4.30 12.84
N VAL A 265 -19.51 -4.68 11.59
CA VAL A 265 -20.82 -5.16 11.09
C VAL A 265 -20.74 -6.62 10.62
N GLU A 266 -21.86 -7.16 10.14
CA GLU A 266 -21.99 -8.58 9.79
C GLU A 266 -21.36 -8.95 8.45
N ASP A 267 -21.26 -7.99 7.51
CA ASP A 267 -20.67 -8.16 6.20
C ASP A 267 -20.34 -6.80 5.54
N GLU A 268 -19.75 -6.85 4.36
CA GLU A 268 -19.38 -5.66 3.59
C GLU A 268 -20.60 -4.87 3.08
N LEU A 269 -21.74 -5.52 2.83
CA LEU A 269 -22.98 -4.81 2.46
C LEU A 269 -23.44 -3.92 3.61
N ALA A 270 -23.45 -4.45 4.83
CA ALA A 270 -23.80 -3.68 6.02
C ALA A 270 -22.81 -2.53 6.22
N ALA A 271 -21.51 -2.75 5.99
CA ALA A 271 -20.48 -1.73 6.15
C ALA A 271 -20.73 -0.52 5.24
N ILE A 272 -20.88 -0.74 3.93
CA ILE A 272 -21.13 0.35 2.99
C ILE A 272 -22.51 1.00 3.23
N GLY A 273 -23.51 0.22 3.62
CA GLY A 273 -24.84 0.75 3.98
C GLY A 273 -24.79 1.73 5.16
N VAL A 274 -24.00 1.42 6.20
CA VAL A 274 -23.76 2.33 7.33
C VAL A 274 -23.00 3.58 6.88
N VAL A 275 -21.96 3.44 6.05
CA VAL A 275 -21.21 4.58 5.50
C VAL A 275 -22.12 5.54 4.73
N ILE A 276 -22.94 5.02 3.81
CA ILE A 276 -23.89 5.81 3.02
C ILE A 276 -24.90 6.52 3.93
N GLY A 277 -25.50 5.80 4.90
CA GLY A 277 -26.46 6.38 5.82
C GLY A 277 -25.86 7.46 6.73
N ALA A 278 -24.63 7.26 7.21
CA ALA A 278 -23.90 8.24 8.00
C ALA A 278 -23.56 9.50 7.17
N ALA A 279 -23.06 9.31 5.94
CA ALA A 279 -22.70 10.40 5.05
C ALA A 279 -23.93 11.21 4.58
N TRP A 280 -25.05 10.55 4.34
CA TRP A 280 -26.31 11.23 4.03
C TRP A 280 -26.75 12.18 5.16
N ASN A 281 -26.46 11.81 6.41
CA ASN A 281 -26.69 12.66 7.59
C ASN A 281 -25.57 13.69 7.85
N GLY A 282 -24.56 13.78 6.99
CA GLY A 282 -23.52 14.77 7.09
C GLY A 282 -22.24 14.31 7.79
N ALA A 283 -22.12 13.04 8.17
CA ALA A 283 -20.85 12.50 8.66
C ALA A 283 -19.83 12.35 7.53
N ARG A 284 -18.53 12.50 7.84
CA ARG A 284 -17.47 12.01 6.97
C ARG A 284 -17.23 10.55 7.33
N ALA A 285 -17.59 9.65 6.45
CA ALA A 285 -17.65 8.23 6.72
C ALA A 285 -16.87 7.41 5.71
N PHE A 286 -16.25 6.33 6.16
CA PHE A 286 -15.50 5.43 5.29
C PHE A 286 -15.61 3.97 5.74
N THR A 287 -15.25 3.07 4.84
CA THR A 287 -15.01 1.64 5.11
C THR A 287 -13.69 1.21 4.49
N ALA A 288 -13.14 0.10 4.97
CA ALA A 288 -11.97 -0.55 4.38
C ALA A 288 -12.27 -2.03 4.12
N THR A 289 -11.89 -2.50 2.93
CA THR A 289 -12.14 -3.86 2.47
C THR A 289 -11.04 -4.33 1.52
N SER A 290 -11.29 -5.42 0.78
CA SER A 290 -10.46 -5.96 -0.29
C SER A 290 -11.38 -6.40 -1.44
N GLY A 291 -10.85 -6.84 -2.56
CA GLY A 291 -11.59 -7.18 -3.78
C GLY A 291 -12.90 -7.96 -3.58
N PRO A 292 -12.96 -9.03 -2.72
CA PRO A 292 -14.22 -9.71 -2.44
C PRO A 292 -15.31 -8.79 -1.88
N GLY A 293 -14.94 -7.84 -1.01
CA GLY A 293 -15.87 -6.86 -0.46
C GLY A 293 -16.32 -5.84 -1.49
N ILE A 294 -15.46 -5.39 -2.40
CA ILE A 294 -15.85 -4.52 -3.52
C ILE A 294 -16.95 -5.19 -4.34
N SER A 295 -16.82 -6.48 -4.62
CA SER A 295 -17.85 -7.26 -5.32
C SER A 295 -19.18 -7.27 -4.57
N LEU A 296 -19.18 -7.45 -3.24
CA LEU A 296 -20.37 -7.44 -2.40
C LEU A 296 -21.00 -6.05 -2.26
N MET A 297 -20.17 -4.99 -2.22
CA MET A 297 -20.64 -3.60 -2.10
C MET A 297 -21.25 -3.04 -3.39
N SER A 298 -21.16 -3.75 -4.51
CA SER A 298 -21.45 -3.26 -5.86
C SER A 298 -22.82 -2.57 -5.97
N GLU A 299 -23.90 -3.17 -5.44
CA GLU A 299 -25.25 -2.58 -5.49
C GLU A 299 -25.33 -1.24 -4.71
N PHE A 300 -24.77 -1.19 -3.50
CA PHE A 300 -24.77 0.04 -2.71
C PHE A 300 -23.88 1.13 -3.29
N LEU A 301 -22.79 0.78 -3.97
CA LEU A 301 -21.96 1.75 -4.70
C LEU A 301 -22.79 2.39 -5.83
N GLY A 302 -23.57 1.59 -6.55
CA GLY A 302 -24.52 2.10 -7.55
C GLY A 302 -25.60 3.01 -6.96
N LEU A 303 -26.16 2.65 -5.80
CA LEU A 303 -27.09 3.51 -5.08
C LEU A 303 -26.43 4.85 -4.71
N ALA A 304 -25.25 4.83 -4.12
CA ALA A 304 -24.53 6.03 -3.72
C ALA A 304 -24.16 6.91 -4.91
N TYR A 305 -23.74 6.31 -6.03
CA TYR A 305 -23.47 7.01 -7.30
C TYR A 305 -24.73 7.71 -7.81
N PHE A 306 -25.83 6.98 -7.96
CA PHE A 306 -27.04 7.51 -8.55
C PHE A 306 -27.77 8.50 -7.63
N ALA A 307 -27.85 8.22 -6.31
CA ALA A 307 -28.43 9.12 -5.32
C ALA A 307 -27.50 10.28 -4.94
N GLU A 308 -26.25 10.26 -5.38
CA GLU A 308 -25.21 11.27 -5.16
C GLU A 308 -24.92 11.48 -3.67
N ILE A 309 -24.53 10.39 -3.02
CA ILE A 309 -24.15 10.36 -1.60
C ILE A 309 -22.65 10.12 -1.49
N PRO A 310 -21.91 10.96 -0.73
CA PRO A 310 -20.51 10.73 -0.47
C PRO A 310 -20.27 9.38 0.21
N ALA A 311 -19.21 8.69 -0.21
CA ALA A 311 -18.71 7.51 0.49
C ALA A 311 -17.22 7.35 0.17
N VAL A 312 -16.43 6.87 1.12
CA VAL A 312 -15.02 6.51 0.87
C VAL A 312 -14.82 5.03 1.16
N VAL A 313 -14.24 4.32 0.21
CA VAL A 313 -13.91 2.90 0.33
C VAL A 313 -12.42 2.72 0.11
N TRP A 314 -11.73 2.16 1.10
CA TRP A 314 -10.36 1.68 0.94
C TRP A 314 -10.39 0.24 0.45
N ASP A 315 -9.91 0.02 -0.75
CA ASP A 315 -9.64 -1.31 -1.28
C ASP A 315 -8.15 -1.63 -1.10
N ILE A 316 -7.86 -2.48 -0.10
CA ILE A 316 -6.51 -2.99 0.10
C ILE A 316 -6.42 -4.29 -0.70
N GLN A 317 -5.99 -4.16 -1.95
CA GLN A 317 -6.03 -5.24 -2.94
C GLN A 317 -5.16 -6.43 -2.56
N ARG A 318 -5.65 -7.62 -2.85
CA ARG A 318 -4.95 -8.89 -2.69
C ARG A 318 -5.15 -9.78 -3.91
N SER A 319 -4.37 -10.86 -4.00
CA SER A 319 -4.48 -11.78 -5.13
C SER A 319 -5.83 -12.47 -5.18
N GLY A 320 -6.61 -12.20 -6.25
CA GLY A 320 -7.84 -12.87 -6.62
C GLY A 320 -7.62 -13.96 -7.68
N PRO A 321 -8.68 -14.47 -8.35
CA PRO A 321 -10.09 -14.18 -8.10
C PRO A 321 -10.65 -14.91 -6.87
N SER A 322 -11.88 -14.55 -6.45
CA SER A 322 -12.56 -15.08 -5.25
C SER A 322 -11.75 -14.82 -3.98
N THR A 323 -11.65 -15.75 -3.06
CA THR A 323 -10.79 -15.67 -1.88
C THR A 323 -9.31 -15.57 -2.26
N GLY A 324 -8.91 -16.21 -3.35
CA GLY A 324 -7.57 -16.16 -3.93
C GLY A 324 -6.46 -16.52 -2.93
N MET A 325 -5.45 -15.65 -2.86
CA MET A 325 -4.37 -15.73 -1.88
C MET A 325 -4.45 -14.52 -0.93
N PRO A 326 -5.13 -14.63 0.23
CA PRO A 326 -5.46 -13.48 1.08
C PRO A 326 -4.25 -12.69 1.60
N THR A 327 -3.08 -13.31 1.61
CA THR A 327 -1.84 -12.73 2.12
C THR A 327 -0.79 -12.52 1.02
N ARG A 328 -1.25 -12.31 -0.22
CA ARG A 328 -0.42 -12.01 -1.39
C ARG A 328 -0.94 -10.78 -2.10
N THR A 329 -0.03 -9.92 -2.53
CA THR A 329 -0.38 -8.67 -3.22
C THR A 329 -0.77 -8.88 -4.68
N GLN A 330 -1.62 -8.02 -5.18
CA GLN A 330 -2.00 -7.88 -6.59
C GLN A 330 -2.68 -6.51 -6.79
N GLN A 331 -2.77 -6.04 -8.04
CA GLN A 331 -3.52 -4.84 -8.46
C GLN A 331 -4.62 -5.29 -9.43
N GLY A 332 -5.54 -6.15 -8.95
CA GLY A 332 -6.48 -6.89 -9.80
C GLY A 332 -7.93 -6.41 -9.79
N ASP A 333 -8.24 -5.32 -9.06
CA ASP A 333 -9.62 -4.92 -8.80
C ASP A 333 -10.04 -3.65 -9.56
N LEU A 334 -9.16 -3.11 -10.45
CA LEU A 334 -9.34 -1.79 -11.08
C LEU A 334 -10.63 -1.68 -11.91
N ILE A 335 -10.85 -2.60 -12.85
CA ILE A 335 -12.02 -2.55 -13.72
C ILE A 335 -13.29 -2.77 -12.90
N GLY A 336 -13.25 -3.73 -11.96
CA GLY A 336 -14.37 -4.00 -11.06
C GLY A 336 -14.73 -2.81 -10.18
N ALA A 337 -13.73 -2.04 -9.72
CA ALA A 337 -13.92 -0.84 -8.92
C ALA A 337 -14.38 0.36 -9.79
N ALA A 338 -13.73 0.59 -10.94
CA ALA A 338 -14.02 1.72 -11.82
C ALA A 338 -15.47 1.73 -12.33
N TYR A 339 -16.04 0.55 -12.60
CA TYR A 339 -17.38 0.37 -13.15
C TYR A 339 -18.29 -0.45 -12.21
N ALA A 340 -18.04 -0.37 -10.90
CA ALA A 340 -18.84 -1.12 -9.93
C ALA A 340 -20.33 -0.82 -10.04
N SER A 341 -21.18 -1.84 -9.85
CA SER A 341 -22.61 -1.85 -10.03
C SER A 341 -23.05 -2.17 -11.46
N HIS A 342 -24.36 -2.06 -11.69
CA HIS A 342 -25.00 -2.24 -13.00
C HIS A 342 -25.41 -0.89 -13.59
N GLY A 343 -25.66 -0.85 -14.89
CA GLY A 343 -25.98 0.39 -15.61
C GLY A 343 -24.72 1.22 -15.90
N ASP A 344 -24.95 2.50 -16.17
CA ASP A 344 -23.89 3.43 -16.59
C ASP A 344 -23.28 4.12 -15.35
N THR A 345 -22.45 3.39 -14.63
CA THR A 345 -21.75 3.87 -13.43
C THR A 345 -20.26 4.03 -13.67
N LYS A 346 -19.67 5.06 -13.07
CA LYS A 346 -18.21 5.29 -13.02
C LYS A 346 -17.81 5.80 -11.64
N HIS A 347 -16.74 5.25 -11.09
CA HIS A 347 -16.25 5.64 -9.77
C HIS A 347 -14.82 6.15 -9.85
N PRO A 348 -14.50 7.30 -9.21
CA PRO A 348 -13.12 7.77 -9.10
C PRO A 348 -12.29 6.81 -8.25
N LEU A 349 -11.08 6.50 -8.75
CA LEU A 349 -10.09 5.67 -8.08
C LEU A 349 -8.86 6.52 -7.75
N LEU A 350 -8.29 6.36 -6.56
CA LEU A 350 -7.02 6.97 -6.17
C LEU A 350 -5.98 5.88 -5.94
N PHE A 351 -4.76 6.06 -6.44
CA PHE A 351 -3.69 5.07 -6.41
C PHE A 351 -2.50 5.52 -5.56
N PRO A 352 -2.52 5.37 -4.23
CA PRO A 352 -1.38 5.71 -3.39
C PRO A 352 -0.20 4.76 -3.64
N ALA A 353 1.02 5.30 -3.61
CA ALA A 353 2.26 4.56 -3.80
C ALA A 353 3.16 4.54 -2.55
N THR A 354 2.92 5.41 -1.59
CA THR A 354 3.69 5.57 -0.36
C THR A 354 2.79 5.70 0.86
N PRO A 355 3.29 5.44 2.08
CA PRO A 355 2.53 5.73 3.30
C PRO A 355 2.10 7.19 3.42
N LYS A 356 2.94 8.14 2.98
CA LYS A 356 2.53 9.55 2.92
C LYS A 356 1.32 9.76 2.03
N GLU A 357 1.29 9.14 0.86
CA GLU A 357 0.11 9.24 -0.01
C GLU A 357 -1.11 8.53 0.57
N CYS A 358 -0.95 7.44 1.34
CA CYS A 358 -2.07 6.86 2.08
C CYS A 358 -2.65 7.86 3.09
N PHE A 359 -1.81 8.62 3.79
CA PHE A 359 -2.26 9.68 4.69
C PHE A 359 -2.92 10.85 3.94
N ASP A 360 -2.29 11.37 2.89
CA ASP A 360 -2.79 12.51 2.11
C ASP A 360 -4.10 12.16 1.37
N PHE A 361 -4.16 10.96 0.78
CA PHE A 361 -5.34 10.51 0.02
C PHE A 361 -6.53 10.14 0.91
N ALA A 362 -6.31 9.85 2.19
CA ALA A 362 -7.42 9.72 3.13
C ALA A 362 -8.19 11.04 3.26
N THR A 363 -7.49 12.16 3.37
CA THR A 363 -8.12 13.50 3.39
C THR A 363 -8.68 13.85 2.02
N ALA A 364 -7.91 13.67 0.95
CA ALA A 364 -8.32 13.99 -0.41
C ALA A 364 -9.56 13.20 -0.85
N ALA A 365 -9.66 11.91 -0.50
CA ALA A 365 -10.82 11.10 -0.82
C ALA A 365 -12.08 11.57 -0.09
N LEU A 366 -11.98 11.97 1.19
CA LEU A 366 -13.09 12.49 1.95
C LEU A 366 -13.56 13.86 1.41
N ASP A 367 -12.63 14.74 1.05
CA ASP A 367 -12.95 16.04 0.43
C ASP A 367 -13.56 15.84 -0.96
N LEU A 368 -12.95 14.99 -1.78
CA LEU A 368 -13.46 14.70 -3.13
C LEU A 368 -14.85 14.05 -3.09
N ALA A 369 -15.09 13.12 -2.16
CA ALA A 369 -16.41 12.50 -1.97
C ALA A 369 -17.46 13.55 -1.62
N ASP A 370 -17.16 14.48 -0.72
CA ASP A 370 -18.07 15.57 -0.34
C ASP A 370 -18.28 16.58 -1.49
N ARG A 371 -17.22 16.96 -2.20
CA ARG A 371 -17.29 17.89 -3.35
C ARG A 371 -18.07 17.32 -4.51
N ALA A 372 -17.72 16.10 -4.92
CA ALA A 372 -18.33 15.44 -6.06
C ALA A 372 -19.64 14.72 -5.72
N GLN A 373 -19.95 14.54 -4.43
CA GLN A 373 -21.15 13.81 -3.96
C GLN A 373 -21.25 12.44 -4.63
N THR A 374 -20.23 11.61 -4.46
CA THR A 374 -20.11 10.30 -5.11
C THR A 374 -19.17 9.38 -4.30
N PRO A 375 -19.25 8.06 -4.46
CA PRO A 375 -18.25 7.15 -3.91
C PRO A 375 -16.86 7.42 -4.49
N ILE A 376 -15.85 7.41 -3.62
CA ILE A 376 -14.42 7.45 -3.98
C ILE A 376 -13.75 6.18 -3.46
N LEU A 377 -13.03 5.46 -4.32
CA LEU A 377 -12.31 4.26 -3.95
C LEU A 377 -10.81 4.54 -3.91
N VAL A 378 -10.16 4.22 -2.79
CA VAL A 378 -8.70 4.34 -2.67
C VAL A 378 -8.12 2.94 -2.84
N MET A 379 -7.40 2.76 -3.95
CA MET A 379 -6.88 1.47 -4.42
C MET A 379 -5.45 1.29 -3.93
N SER A 380 -5.28 0.89 -2.67
CA SER A 380 -4.00 0.42 -2.13
C SER A 380 -3.84 -1.08 -2.39
N ASP A 381 -2.80 -1.69 -1.87
CA ASP A 381 -2.61 -3.14 -1.92
C ASP A 381 -1.88 -3.65 -0.67
N LEU A 382 -1.76 -4.98 -0.53
CA LEU A 382 -1.12 -5.62 0.61
C LEU A 382 0.35 -5.19 0.77
N GLU A 383 1.08 -4.98 -0.33
CA GLU A 383 2.50 -4.58 -0.28
C GLU A 383 2.67 -3.25 0.46
N LEU A 384 1.85 -2.26 0.13
CA LEU A 384 1.88 -0.95 0.78
C LEU A 384 1.20 -1.00 2.15
N GLY A 385 0.09 -1.71 2.27
CA GLY A 385 -0.77 -1.68 3.43
C GLY A 385 -0.22 -2.40 4.65
N MET A 386 0.63 -3.42 4.50
CA MET A 386 1.05 -4.29 5.60
C MET A 386 2.57 -4.40 5.78
N ASN A 387 3.35 -3.63 5.06
CA ASN A 387 4.80 -3.63 5.19
C ASN A 387 5.31 -2.24 5.57
N ASP A 388 6.28 -2.20 6.49
CA ASP A 388 6.97 -0.95 6.83
C ASP A 388 7.79 -0.47 5.62
N ASN A 389 7.47 0.71 5.12
CA ASN A 389 8.17 1.38 4.03
C ASN A 389 8.72 2.74 4.49
N LEU A 390 9.76 3.22 3.83
CA LEU A 390 10.23 4.59 4.01
C LEU A 390 9.21 5.55 3.39
N SER A 391 8.94 6.62 4.11
CA SER A 391 7.98 7.65 3.72
C SER A 391 8.51 9.03 4.08
N GLU A 392 8.13 10.02 3.31
CA GLU A 392 8.26 11.42 3.71
C GLU A 392 7.48 11.65 5.01
N PRO A 393 7.91 12.60 5.87
CA PRO A 393 7.19 12.93 7.09
C PRO A 393 5.75 13.37 6.82
N LEU A 394 4.83 12.90 7.64
CA LEU A 394 3.43 13.30 7.55
C LEU A 394 3.26 14.75 8.01
N GLN A 395 2.49 15.51 7.27
CA GLN A 395 2.20 16.91 7.57
C GLN A 395 0.88 17.01 8.35
N TRP A 396 0.90 17.61 9.54
CA TRP A 396 -0.28 17.85 10.35
C TRP A 396 -0.48 19.36 10.58
N ASP A 397 -1.59 19.89 10.07
CA ASP A 397 -1.97 21.30 10.25
C ASP A 397 -3.32 21.36 11.00
N ASP A 398 -3.29 21.90 12.22
CA ASP A 398 -4.50 22.08 13.04
C ASP A 398 -5.47 23.12 12.46
N ALA A 399 -5.00 23.95 11.52
CA ALA A 399 -5.81 24.95 10.83
C ALA A 399 -6.54 24.41 9.60
N VAL A 400 -6.35 23.12 9.26
CA VAL A 400 -7.00 22.49 8.10
C VAL A 400 -8.50 22.75 8.08
N ARG A 401 -9.04 23.06 6.90
CA ARG A 401 -10.48 23.19 6.67
C ARG A 401 -10.92 22.10 5.70
N TYR A 402 -11.92 21.33 6.11
CA TYR A 402 -12.48 20.28 5.27
C TYR A 402 -13.37 20.88 4.18
N ASP A 403 -13.16 20.46 2.95
CA ASP A 403 -14.03 20.84 1.85
C ASP A 403 -15.29 19.96 1.85
N ARG A 404 -16.41 20.56 2.27
CA ARG A 404 -17.70 19.89 2.34
C ARG A 404 -18.50 19.97 1.03
N GLY A 405 -17.92 20.61 0.01
CA GLY A 405 -18.58 20.84 -1.26
C GLY A 405 -19.79 21.77 -1.14
N LYS A 406 -20.76 21.60 -2.02
CA LYS A 406 -21.94 22.46 -2.15
C LYS A 406 -23.02 22.11 -1.11
N VAL A 407 -22.82 22.52 0.14
CA VAL A 407 -23.78 22.34 1.24
C VAL A 407 -24.42 23.67 1.58
N LEU A 408 -25.74 23.80 1.45
CA LEU A 408 -26.48 24.99 1.85
C LEU A 408 -26.77 24.96 3.35
N ASP A 409 -26.58 26.08 4.01
CA ASP A 409 -27.02 26.33 5.38
C ASP A 409 -28.40 26.96 5.42
N GLY A 410 -28.90 27.24 6.63
CA GLY A 410 -30.23 27.81 6.81
C GLY A 410 -30.41 29.21 6.20
N GLU A 411 -29.37 30.06 6.28
CA GLU A 411 -29.38 31.41 5.72
C GLU A 411 -29.37 31.39 4.19
N ALA A 412 -28.55 30.53 3.59
CA ALA A 412 -28.53 30.33 2.14
C ALA A 412 -29.88 29.83 1.61
N LEU A 413 -30.53 28.93 2.35
CA LEU A 413 -31.88 28.47 2.01
C LEU A 413 -32.97 29.55 2.14
N GLU A 414 -32.89 30.42 3.13
CA GLU A 414 -33.83 31.56 3.23
C GLU A 414 -33.70 32.51 2.06
N ASN A 415 -32.48 32.76 1.58
CA ASN A 415 -32.18 33.66 0.47
C ASN A 415 -32.37 33.00 -0.91
N SER A 416 -32.60 31.68 -0.96
CA SER A 416 -32.81 30.95 -2.20
C SER A 416 -34.28 30.98 -2.62
N GLU A 417 -34.54 31.33 -3.87
CA GLU A 417 -35.89 31.29 -4.47
C GLU A 417 -36.32 29.84 -4.71
N VAL A 418 -35.40 28.96 -5.11
CA VAL A 418 -35.69 27.59 -5.49
C VAL A 418 -34.54 26.66 -5.01
N PHE A 419 -34.90 25.56 -4.38
CA PHE A 419 -34.01 24.46 -4.08
C PHE A 419 -34.36 23.23 -4.89
N GLY A 420 -33.40 22.74 -5.68
CA GLY A 420 -33.50 21.45 -6.37
C GLY A 420 -32.27 20.62 -6.07
N ARG A 421 -32.45 19.47 -5.41
CA ARG A 421 -31.30 18.62 -4.98
C ARG A 421 -30.39 18.19 -6.13
N TYR A 422 -30.99 18.01 -7.32
CA TYR A 422 -30.28 17.55 -8.52
C TYR A 422 -30.25 18.61 -9.62
N LEU A 423 -30.57 19.84 -9.25
CA LEU A 423 -30.50 20.99 -10.16
C LEU A 423 -29.04 21.44 -10.30
N ASP A 424 -28.55 21.47 -11.52
CA ASP A 424 -27.22 22.01 -11.85
C ASP A 424 -27.28 23.53 -12.00
N VAL A 425 -26.95 24.25 -10.93
CA VAL A 425 -27.02 25.71 -10.91
C VAL A 425 -25.76 26.32 -11.52
N ASP A 426 -24.60 25.68 -11.33
CA ASP A 426 -23.29 26.25 -11.69
C ASP A 426 -22.78 25.72 -13.04
N GLY A 427 -23.44 24.76 -13.66
CA GLY A 427 -23.04 24.17 -14.93
C GLY A 427 -21.85 23.23 -14.85
N ASP A 428 -21.62 22.61 -13.67
CA ASP A 428 -20.55 21.65 -13.43
C ASP A 428 -21.06 20.21 -13.14
N GLY A 429 -22.36 20.01 -13.26
CA GLY A 429 -23.03 18.74 -13.03
C GLY A 429 -23.24 18.37 -11.56
N ILE A 430 -22.80 19.18 -10.61
CA ILE A 430 -22.88 18.93 -9.17
C ILE A 430 -23.97 19.80 -8.55
N GLY A 431 -25.03 19.16 -8.01
CA GLY A 431 -26.12 19.85 -7.35
C GLY A 431 -25.76 20.31 -5.94
N TYR A 432 -26.49 21.33 -5.46
CA TYR A 432 -26.44 21.71 -4.04
C TYR A 432 -27.18 20.69 -3.18
N ARG A 433 -26.67 20.46 -1.97
CA ARG A 433 -27.31 19.57 -0.98
C ARG A 433 -27.55 20.29 0.33
N THR A 434 -28.48 19.76 1.10
CA THR A 434 -28.74 20.13 2.48
C THR A 434 -28.50 18.92 3.38
N LEU A 435 -28.37 19.17 4.67
CA LEU A 435 -28.28 18.11 5.68
C LEU A 435 -29.58 18.08 6.51
N PRO A 436 -29.99 16.93 7.06
CA PRO A 436 -31.14 16.85 7.94
C PRO A 436 -31.03 17.87 9.09
N GLY A 437 -32.12 18.64 9.29
CA GLY A 437 -32.21 19.66 10.34
C GLY A 437 -31.59 21.02 9.99
N THR A 438 -31.14 21.25 8.75
CA THR A 438 -30.59 22.54 8.31
C THR A 438 -31.63 23.67 8.38
N HIS A 439 -32.89 23.39 8.00
CA HIS A 439 -33.95 24.36 7.99
C HIS A 439 -35.30 23.69 8.33
N PRO A 440 -36.25 24.35 9.08
CA PRO A 440 -37.50 23.73 9.46
C PRO A 440 -38.43 23.43 8.27
N ASP A 441 -38.48 24.32 7.26
CA ASP A 441 -39.47 24.28 6.20
C ASP A 441 -38.90 24.17 4.79
N LYS A 442 -37.58 24.40 4.60
CA LYS A 442 -36.95 24.45 3.29
C LYS A 442 -35.81 23.40 3.17
N GLY A 443 -35.46 23.04 1.93
CA GLY A 443 -34.32 22.21 1.62
C GLY A 443 -34.52 20.71 1.88
N ALA A 444 -35.72 20.27 2.27
CA ALA A 444 -36.01 18.85 2.42
C ALA A 444 -36.16 18.18 1.05
N PHE A 445 -35.61 16.99 0.92
CA PHE A 445 -35.73 16.17 -0.28
C PHE A 445 -35.76 14.69 0.07
N PHE A 446 -36.28 13.88 -0.83
CA PHE A 446 -36.29 12.44 -0.65
C PHE A 446 -35.22 11.78 -1.52
N THR A 447 -34.23 11.16 -0.87
CA THR A 447 -33.19 10.37 -1.56
C THR A 447 -33.76 9.02 -1.99
N ARG A 448 -33.54 8.65 -3.25
CA ARG A 448 -34.01 7.38 -3.79
C ARG A 448 -33.07 6.82 -4.85
N GLY A 449 -33.09 5.52 -5.02
CA GLY A 449 -32.41 4.82 -6.11
C GLY A 449 -33.24 4.77 -7.41
N THR A 450 -34.49 5.22 -7.37
CA THR A 450 -35.36 5.31 -8.56
C THR A 450 -35.14 6.62 -9.32
N SER A 451 -35.55 6.67 -10.59
CA SER A 451 -35.47 7.87 -11.42
C SER A 451 -36.22 9.06 -10.81
N ARG A 452 -35.70 10.25 -11.04
CA ARG A 452 -36.17 11.50 -10.45
C ARG A 452 -35.91 12.69 -11.36
N ASP A 453 -36.63 13.76 -11.12
CA ASP A 453 -36.34 15.06 -11.71
C ASP A 453 -35.33 15.86 -10.89
N GLU A 454 -35.07 17.08 -11.30
CA GLU A 454 -34.12 18.01 -10.69
C GLU A 454 -34.48 18.40 -9.24
N PHE A 455 -35.77 18.23 -8.87
CA PHE A 455 -36.30 18.53 -7.55
C PHE A 455 -36.44 17.30 -6.65
N ALA A 456 -35.89 16.19 -7.03
CA ALA A 456 -35.95 14.90 -6.35
C ALA A 456 -37.38 14.27 -6.35
N ALA A 457 -38.30 14.75 -7.18
CA ALA A 457 -39.58 14.12 -7.36
C ALA A 457 -39.44 12.88 -8.26
N TYR A 458 -40.10 11.78 -7.89
CA TYR A 458 -40.14 10.56 -8.69
C TYR A 458 -40.73 10.82 -10.08
N THR A 459 -40.03 10.33 -11.12
CA THR A 459 -40.54 10.37 -12.48
C THR A 459 -39.95 9.23 -13.32
N GLU A 460 -40.76 8.75 -14.30
CA GLU A 460 -40.32 7.81 -15.35
C GLU A 460 -40.30 8.50 -16.72
N SER A 461 -40.30 9.87 -16.77
CA SER A 461 -40.12 10.60 -18.03
C SER A 461 -38.76 10.29 -18.64
N PRO A 462 -38.74 9.84 -19.90
CA PRO A 462 -37.47 9.63 -20.62
C PRO A 462 -36.59 10.89 -20.68
N GLU A 463 -37.20 12.06 -20.86
CA GLU A 463 -36.52 13.34 -20.98
C GLU A 463 -35.85 13.75 -19.64
N ALA A 464 -36.53 13.52 -18.51
CA ALA A 464 -35.97 13.79 -17.19
C ALA A 464 -34.80 12.82 -16.86
N TYR A 465 -34.96 11.55 -17.25
CA TYR A 465 -33.89 10.56 -17.11
C TYR A 465 -32.65 10.94 -17.94
N GLU A 466 -32.85 11.29 -19.23
CA GLU A 466 -31.76 11.69 -20.14
C GLU A 466 -31.02 12.92 -19.58
N ARG A 467 -31.73 13.97 -19.14
CA ARG A 467 -31.07 15.16 -18.55
C ARG A 467 -30.25 14.81 -17.30
N ASN A 468 -30.76 13.92 -16.45
CA ASN A 468 -30.02 13.50 -15.26
C ASN A 468 -28.76 12.71 -15.62
N MET A 469 -28.81 11.81 -16.60
CA MET A 469 -27.63 11.05 -17.06
C MET A 469 -26.59 11.96 -17.72
N GLN A 470 -27.03 12.92 -18.55
CA GLN A 470 -26.12 13.94 -19.14
C GLN A 470 -25.46 14.79 -18.06
N ARG A 471 -26.20 15.18 -16.99
CA ARG A 471 -25.65 15.90 -15.85
C ARG A 471 -24.62 15.07 -15.09
N LEU A 472 -24.85 13.78 -14.90
CA LEU A 472 -23.89 12.87 -14.27
C LEU A 472 -22.63 12.71 -15.10
N GLU A 473 -22.74 12.69 -16.43
CA GLU A 473 -21.57 12.70 -17.32
C GLU A 473 -20.80 14.03 -17.24
N LEU A 474 -21.49 15.17 -17.18
CA LEU A 474 -20.87 16.47 -16.95
C LEU A 474 -20.13 16.50 -15.59
N LYS A 475 -20.74 15.97 -14.55
CA LYS A 475 -20.09 15.80 -13.22
C LYS A 475 -18.82 14.97 -13.31
N TRP A 476 -18.83 13.91 -14.12
CA TRP A 476 -17.65 13.07 -14.35
C TRP A 476 -16.49 13.86 -14.98
N GLN A 477 -16.79 14.73 -15.96
CA GLN A 477 -15.79 15.62 -16.56
C GLN A 477 -15.26 16.65 -15.53
N THR A 478 -16.11 17.15 -14.66
CA THR A 478 -15.69 18.03 -13.56
C THR A 478 -14.73 17.31 -12.60
N ILE A 479 -15.06 16.08 -12.21
CA ILE A 479 -14.22 15.25 -11.32
C ILE A 479 -12.82 15.03 -11.91
N ARG A 480 -12.70 14.92 -13.22
CA ARG A 480 -11.41 14.79 -13.92
C ARG A 480 -10.42 15.92 -13.58
N GLY A 481 -10.93 17.13 -13.31
CA GLY A 481 -10.11 18.28 -12.89
C GLY A 481 -9.89 18.37 -11.36
N LEU A 482 -10.49 17.49 -10.57
CA LEU A 482 -10.43 17.51 -9.11
C LEU A 482 -9.56 16.40 -8.51
N VAL A 483 -9.29 15.34 -9.26
CA VAL A 483 -8.48 14.21 -8.80
C VAL A 483 -6.99 14.57 -8.75
N PRO A 484 -6.18 13.88 -7.93
CA PRO A 484 -4.73 14.09 -7.90
C PRO A 484 -4.08 13.94 -9.27
N ALA A 485 -3.30 14.93 -9.67
CA ALA A 485 -2.58 14.91 -10.93
C ALA A 485 -1.51 13.79 -10.96
N ALA A 486 -1.24 13.25 -12.15
CA ALA A 486 -0.17 12.29 -12.36
C ALA A 486 1.21 12.92 -12.16
N GLU A 487 2.20 12.10 -11.81
CA GLU A 487 3.60 12.51 -11.79
C GLU A 487 4.27 12.11 -13.10
N ILE A 488 4.86 13.08 -13.79
CA ILE A 488 5.43 12.89 -15.12
C ILE A 488 6.88 13.36 -15.14
N ASP A 489 7.77 12.49 -15.62
CA ASP A 489 9.11 12.86 -16.08
C ASP A 489 9.13 12.72 -17.61
N ASP A 490 9.06 13.86 -18.29
CA ASP A 490 8.96 13.95 -19.74
C ASP A 490 10.16 14.68 -20.34
N GLN A 491 11.07 13.92 -20.91
CA GLN A 491 12.27 14.40 -21.60
C GLN A 491 12.06 14.43 -23.13
N LYS A 492 10.80 14.32 -23.57
CA LYS A 492 10.40 14.30 -25.00
C LYS A 492 10.96 13.10 -25.76
N ARG A 493 11.06 11.96 -25.11
CA ARG A 493 11.42 10.70 -25.76
C ARG A 493 10.20 10.13 -26.51
N ARG A 494 10.45 9.25 -27.47
CA ARG A 494 9.37 8.63 -28.25
C ARG A 494 8.69 7.47 -27.52
N VAL A 495 9.35 6.91 -26.52
CA VAL A 495 8.89 5.74 -25.76
C VAL A 495 8.72 6.12 -24.30
N GLY A 496 7.56 5.81 -23.74
CA GLY A 496 7.22 6.05 -22.35
C GLY A 496 6.95 4.76 -21.57
N VAL A 497 6.91 4.91 -20.24
CA VAL A 497 6.42 3.89 -19.32
C VAL A 497 5.35 4.50 -18.40
N LEU A 498 4.25 3.78 -18.22
CA LEU A 498 3.14 4.17 -17.38
C LEU A 498 2.93 3.12 -16.29
N PHE A 499 2.74 3.56 -15.04
CA PHE A 499 2.57 2.69 -13.88
C PHE A 499 1.75 3.39 -12.78
N PHE A 500 1.35 2.66 -11.75
CA PHE A 500 0.54 3.19 -10.65
C PHE A 500 0.74 2.40 -9.35
N GLY A 501 0.29 2.95 -8.23
CA GLY A 501 0.33 2.30 -6.92
C GLY A 501 1.73 1.79 -6.57
N THR A 502 1.82 0.63 -5.95
CA THR A 502 3.08 0.03 -5.48
C THR A 502 4.05 -0.38 -6.59
N THR A 503 3.61 -0.40 -7.85
CA THR A 503 4.53 -0.54 -9.00
C THR A 503 5.55 0.61 -9.05
N ALA A 504 5.26 1.75 -8.40
CA ALA A 504 6.21 2.85 -8.25
C ALA A 504 7.47 2.49 -7.44
N LEU A 505 7.40 1.50 -6.53
CA LEU A 505 8.53 1.16 -5.67
C LEU A 505 9.73 0.58 -6.44
N PRO A 506 9.57 -0.39 -7.37
CA PRO A 506 10.69 -0.91 -8.17
C PRO A 506 11.05 -0.03 -9.38
N MET A 507 10.23 0.94 -9.76
CA MET A 507 10.42 1.68 -11.00
C MET A 507 11.73 2.47 -11.09
N PRO A 508 12.20 3.19 -10.04
CA PRO A 508 13.48 3.89 -10.12
C PRO A 508 14.66 2.96 -10.46
N GLU A 509 14.76 1.82 -9.77
CA GLU A 509 15.81 0.81 -10.04
C GLU A 509 15.65 0.21 -11.44
N ALA A 510 14.42 -0.06 -11.88
CA ALA A 510 14.17 -0.60 -13.22
C ALA A 510 14.57 0.39 -14.34
N LEU A 511 14.30 1.68 -14.15
CA LEU A 511 14.69 2.72 -15.11
C LEU A 511 16.22 2.89 -15.16
N ASP A 512 16.90 2.80 -14.02
CA ASP A 512 18.38 2.86 -13.97
C ASP A 512 19.00 1.65 -14.67
N LEU A 513 18.46 0.44 -14.49
CA LEU A 513 18.88 -0.77 -15.19
C LEU A 513 18.67 -0.66 -16.71
N LEU A 514 17.51 -0.17 -17.14
CA LEU A 514 17.20 0.07 -18.55
C LEU A 514 18.15 1.12 -19.16
N HIS A 515 18.39 2.20 -18.43
CA HIS A 515 19.31 3.24 -18.88
C HIS A 515 20.75 2.72 -19.03
N ALA A 516 21.21 1.84 -18.12
CA ALA A 516 22.52 1.19 -18.24
C ALA A 516 22.61 0.32 -19.51
N ASP A 517 21.49 -0.24 -19.98
CA ASP A 517 21.40 -1.00 -21.23
C ASP A 517 21.12 -0.11 -22.46
N GLY A 518 21.19 1.21 -22.31
CA GLY A 518 20.96 2.18 -23.39
C GLY A 518 19.48 2.39 -23.74
N ILE A 519 18.54 2.05 -22.85
CA ILE A 519 17.11 2.28 -23.03
C ILE A 519 16.67 3.42 -22.10
N ALA A 520 16.31 4.57 -22.66
CA ALA A 520 15.78 5.70 -21.92
C ALA A 520 14.29 5.87 -22.21
N LEU A 521 13.50 5.97 -21.14
CA LEU A 521 12.05 6.10 -21.22
C LEU A 521 11.63 7.39 -20.49
N ASP A 522 10.55 8.02 -20.98
CA ASP A 522 9.81 8.98 -20.19
C ASP A 522 8.85 8.22 -19.27
N SER A 523 8.49 8.79 -18.13
CA SER A 523 7.67 8.08 -17.16
C SER A 523 6.43 8.86 -16.74
N CYS A 524 5.32 8.14 -16.55
CA CYS A 524 4.06 8.64 -16.05
C CYS A 524 3.56 7.75 -14.94
N ARG A 525 3.54 8.27 -13.71
CA ARG A 525 2.89 7.62 -12.58
C ARG A 525 1.44 8.11 -12.47
N VAL A 526 0.50 7.27 -12.83
CA VAL A 526 -0.93 7.56 -12.67
C VAL A 526 -1.30 7.51 -11.19
N ARG A 527 -1.94 8.56 -10.69
CA ARG A 527 -2.33 8.71 -9.29
C ARG A 527 -3.84 8.62 -9.07
N ALA A 528 -4.61 8.78 -10.14
CA ALA A 528 -6.07 8.73 -10.07
C ALA A 528 -6.73 8.32 -11.39
N PHE A 529 -7.98 7.92 -11.30
CA PHE A 529 -8.96 7.77 -12.35
C PHE A 529 -10.24 8.54 -11.94
N PRO A 530 -10.90 9.33 -12.85
CA PRO A 530 -10.62 9.50 -14.28
C PRO A 530 -9.25 10.11 -14.54
N PHE A 531 -8.69 9.81 -15.71
CA PHE A 531 -7.37 10.29 -16.08
C PHE A 531 -7.37 11.80 -16.31
N GLY A 532 -6.43 12.52 -15.69
CA GLY A 532 -6.20 13.94 -15.90
C GLY A 532 -5.77 14.27 -17.35
N ALA A 533 -5.79 15.55 -17.71
CA ALA A 533 -5.36 16.01 -19.04
C ALA A 533 -3.89 15.70 -19.32
N GLU A 534 -3.06 15.67 -18.28
CA GLU A 534 -1.63 15.35 -18.36
C GLU A 534 -1.37 13.89 -18.72
N VAL A 535 -2.19 12.95 -18.25
CA VAL A 535 -2.11 11.53 -18.65
C VAL A 535 -2.51 11.37 -20.11
N GLU A 536 -3.58 12.05 -20.53
CA GLU A 536 -4.01 12.04 -21.92
C GLU A 536 -2.93 12.61 -22.84
N ALA A 537 -2.31 13.75 -22.47
CA ALA A 537 -1.21 14.35 -23.22
C ALA A 537 -0.01 13.38 -23.32
N PHE A 538 0.39 12.78 -22.21
CA PHE A 538 1.46 11.77 -22.18
C PHE A 538 1.15 10.60 -23.13
N VAL A 539 -0.08 10.09 -23.06
CA VAL A 539 -0.49 9.00 -23.96
C VAL A 539 -0.50 9.43 -25.43
N GLN A 540 -0.88 10.66 -25.75
CA GLN A 540 -0.91 11.17 -27.14
C GLN A 540 0.49 11.40 -27.72
N GLU A 541 1.39 11.98 -26.93
CA GLU A 541 2.72 12.45 -27.38
C GLU A 541 3.72 11.31 -27.65
N HIS A 542 3.61 10.18 -26.96
CA HIS A 542 4.51 9.04 -27.13
C HIS A 542 4.05 8.11 -28.27
N ASP A 543 4.99 7.52 -28.98
CA ASP A 543 4.70 6.53 -30.04
C ASP A 543 4.38 5.14 -29.46
N LEU A 544 5.04 4.80 -28.35
CA LEU A 544 4.91 3.51 -27.66
C LEU A 544 4.98 3.73 -26.14
N ILE A 545 4.14 3.05 -25.39
CA ILE A 545 4.09 3.15 -23.93
C ILE A 545 4.02 1.75 -23.32
N PHE A 546 4.95 1.44 -22.44
CA PHE A 546 4.88 0.26 -21.60
C PHE A 546 3.94 0.53 -20.42
N VAL A 547 2.93 -0.31 -20.24
CA VAL A 547 2.00 -0.22 -19.10
C VAL A 547 2.36 -1.31 -18.12
N VAL A 548 2.94 -0.92 -16.97
CA VAL A 548 3.43 -1.86 -15.95
C VAL A 548 2.39 -2.02 -14.86
N GLU A 549 1.90 -3.25 -14.68
CA GLU A 549 0.84 -3.54 -13.73
C GLU A 549 0.91 -4.93 -13.13
N GLN A 550 0.38 -5.07 -11.92
CA GLN A 550 0.47 -6.30 -11.15
C GLN A 550 -0.85 -7.08 -11.23
N ASN A 551 -1.28 -7.38 -12.45
CA ASN A 551 -2.41 -8.25 -12.74
C ASN A 551 -2.18 -8.97 -14.09
N ARG A 552 -2.98 -10.01 -14.38
CA ARG A 552 -2.87 -10.81 -15.61
C ARG A 552 -3.52 -10.13 -16.81
N ASP A 553 -4.60 -9.40 -16.57
CA ASP A 553 -5.56 -9.03 -17.62
C ASP A 553 -5.36 -7.59 -18.12
N ALA A 554 -4.24 -6.95 -17.79
CA ALA A 554 -3.88 -5.61 -18.24
C ALA A 554 -5.01 -4.58 -18.01
N GLN A 555 -5.47 -4.47 -16.76
CA GLN A 555 -6.67 -3.71 -16.42
C GLN A 555 -6.48 -2.20 -16.58
N MET A 556 -5.32 -1.65 -16.18
CA MET A 556 -4.99 -0.23 -16.42
C MET A 556 -4.91 0.07 -17.91
N ARG A 557 -4.24 -0.80 -18.67
CA ARG A 557 -4.21 -0.68 -20.14
C ARG A 557 -5.62 -0.66 -20.74
N THR A 558 -6.51 -1.50 -20.23
CA THR A 558 -7.91 -1.55 -20.68
C THR A 558 -8.64 -0.24 -20.36
N LEU A 559 -8.47 0.34 -19.17
CA LEU A 559 -9.04 1.64 -18.82
C LEU A 559 -8.51 2.76 -19.73
N LEU A 560 -7.20 2.78 -20.03
CA LEU A 560 -6.61 3.77 -20.95
C LEU A 560 -7.20 3.66 -22.36
N ILE A 561 -7.38 2.44 -22.86
CA ILE A 561 -8.00 2.21 -24.18
C ILE A 561 -9.45 2.72 -24.20
N ASN A 562 -10.25 2.36 -23.20
CA ASN A 562 -11.66 2.69 -23.15
C ASN A 562 -11.91 4.19 -22.95
N GLU A 563 -11.23 4.81 -22.02
CA GLU A 563 -11.50 6.19 -21.63
C GLU A 563 -10.80 7.23 -22.51
N LEU A 564 -9.60 6.91 -23.03
CA LEU A 564 -8.83 7.82 -23.88
C LEU A 564 -8.91 7.47 -25.38
N GLN A 565 -9.67 6.43 -25.75
CA GLN A 565 -9.80 5.95 -27.14
C GLN A 565 -8.45 5.68 -27.80
N THR A 566 -7.47 5.20 -27.03
CA THR A 566 -6.09 5.00 -27.47
C THR A 566 -5.98 3.71 -28.29
N ALA A 567 -5.20 3.75 -29.38
CA ALA A 567 -4.93 2.57 -30.18
C ALA A 567 -4.24 1.47 -29.34
N PRO A 568 -4.80 0.25 -29.26
CA PRO A 568 -4.27 -0.82 -28.41
C PRO A 568 -2.80 -1.18 -28.70
N ALA A 569 -2.35 -1.03 -29.96
CA ALA A 569 -0.97 -1.33 -30.38
C ALA A 569 0.07 -0.36 -29.78
N LYS A 570 -0.35 0.82 -29.35
CA LYS A 570 0.50 1.82 -28.70
C LYS A 570 0.87 1.45 -27.26
N LEU A 571 0.04 0.66 -26.60
CA LEU A 571 0.16 0.30 -25.20
C LEU A 571 0.65 -1.15 -25.05
N VAL A 572 1.91 -1.32 -24.65
CA VAL A 572 2.54 -2.64 -24.46
C VAL A 572 2.41 -3.05 -23.00
N PRO A 573 1.72 -4.15 -22.67
CA PRO A 573 1.59 -4.58 -21.28
C PRO A 573 2.89 -5.20 -20.76
N VAL A 574 3.29 -4.81 -19.54
CA VAL A 574 4.34 -5.43 -18.72
C VAL A 574 3.66 -5.95 -17.47
N LEU A 575 3.47 -7.25 -17.37
CA LEU A 575 2.56 -7.85 -16.40
C LEU A 575 3.29 -8.76 -15.41
N TYR A 576 2.86 -8.72 -14.15
CA TYR A 576 3.29 -9.62 -13.11
C TYR A 576 2.11 -9.98 -12.19
N TYR A 577 1.95 -11.28 -11.85
CA TYR A 577 0.80 -11.76 -11.06
C TYR A 577 1.11 -13.03 -10.24
N ALA A 578 2.34 -13.15 -9.77
CA ALA A 578 2.78 -14.32 -8.99
C ALA A 578 2.52 -14.20 -7.47
N GLY A 579 1.74 -13.21 -7.03
CA GLY A 579 1.36 -13.03 -5.62
C GLY A 579 2.41 -12.34 -4.75
N LEU A 580 3.52 -11.91 -5.32
CA LEU A 580 4.50 -11.00 -4.73
C LEU A 580 4.49 -9.70 -5.51
N SER A 581 5.08 -8.63 -4.97
CA SER A 581 5.28 -7.39 -5.72
C SER A 581 6.24 -7.62 -6.90
N ILE A 582 5.98 -6.93 -8.01
CA ILE A 582 6.87 -6.95 -9.18
C ILE A 582 8.26 -6.44 -8.79
N SER A 583 9.30 -7.05 -9.31
CA SER A 583 10.68 -6.61 -9.11
C SER A 583 11.18 -5.69 -10.21
N ALA A 584 12.21 -4.88 -9.91
CA ALA A 584 12.92 -4.10 -10.90
C ALA A 584 13.51 -4.97 -12.02
N ASP A 585 14.06 -6.12 -11.66
CA ASP A 585 14.61 -7.10 -12.60
C ASP A 585 13.55 -7.59 -13.60
N THR A 586 12.33 -7.89 -13.13
CA THR A 586 11.23 -8.34 -13.98
C THR A 586 10.80 -7.27 -14.97
N ILE A 587 10.68 -6.02 -14.52
CA ILE A 587 10.33 -4.87 -15.38
C ILE A 587 11.42 -4.68 -16.44
N HIS A 588 12.68 -4.61 -15.99
CA HIS A 588 13.83 -4.46 -16.87
C HIS A 588 13.88 -5.57 -17.92
N GLN A 589 13.77 -6.83 -17.51
CA GLN A 589 13.81 -7.98 -18.41
C GLN A 589 12.74 -7.90 -19.50
N GLN A 590 11.46 -7.71 -19.14
CA GLN A 590 10.36 -7.70 -20.09
C GLN A 590 10.48 -6.55 -21.09
N ILE A 591 10.87 -5.35 -20.65
CA ILE A 591 11.07 -4.20 -21.54
C ILE A 591 12.27 -4.42 -22.46
N ASN A 592 13.39 -4.89 -21.93
CA ASN A 592 14.62 -5.15 -22.72
C ASN A 592 14.40 -6.25 -23.77
N GLU A 593 13.67 -7.33 -23.42
CA GLU A 593 13.25 -8.37 -24.38
C GLU A 593 12.38 -7.80 -25.51
N TYR A 594 11.43 -6.90 -25.18
CA TYR A 594 10.60 -6.25 -26.16
C TYR A 594 11.41 -5.37 -27.13
N PHE A 595 12.35 -4.56 -26.60
CA PHE A 595 13.27 -3.75 -27.43
C PHE A 595 14.07 -4.62 -28.38
N THR A 596 14.62 -5.72 -27.89
CA THR A 596 15.42 -6.66 -28.66
C THR A 596 14.61 -7.35 -29.76
N ALA A 597 13.42 -7.87 -29.41
CA ALA A 597 12.55 -8.58 -30.34
C ALA A 597 12.03 -7.68 -31.48
N ASN A 598 11.75 -6.41 -31.17
CA ASN A 598 11.22 -5.44 -32.13
C ASN A 598 12.31 -4.55 -32.75
N LYS A 599 13.59 -4.78 -32.48
CA LYS A 599 14.73 -4.02 -33.01
C LYS A 599 14.59 -2.51 -32.80
N LEU A 600 14.14 -2.10 -31.62
CA LEU A 600 14.00 -0.69 -31.29
C LEU A 600 15.38 -0.07 -31.03
N SER A 601 15.58 1.17 -31.47
CA SER A 601 16.85 1.88 -31.32
C SER A 601 17.15 2.19 -29.85
N ARG A 602 18.40 2.02 -29.44
CA ARG A 602 18.94 2.39 -28.12
C ARG A 602 19.69 3.72 -28.22
N ILE A 603 19.94 4.39 -27.07
CA ILE A 603 20.61 5.70 -27.03
C ILE A 603 21.97 5.65 -27.73
N SER A 604 22.75 4.59 -27.55
CA SER A 604 24.07 4.41 -28.16
C SER A 604 24.07 4.27 -29.70
N GLU A 605 22.92 3.99 -30.30
CA GLU A 605 22.77 3.82 -31.76
C GLU A 605 22.36 5.14 -32.46
N VAL A 606 21.88 6.13 -31.68
CA VAL A 606 21.45 7.44 -32.22
C VAL A 606 22.63 8.43 -32.35
N GLN A 607 23.78 8.14 -31.71
CA GLN A 607 24.99 8.97 -31.78
C GLN A 607 26.04 8.47 -32.78
N SER A 608 25.78 7.42 -33.52
CA SER A 608 26.60 6.92 -34.61
C SER A 608 25.89 7.11 -35.98
#